data_413100aa899b5f6313792acb705de770
#
_entry.id   413100aa899b5f6313792acb705de770
#
_cell.length_a   1.000
_cell.length_b   1.000
_cell.length_c   1.000
_cell.angle_alpha   90.00
_cell.angle_beta   90.00
_cell.angle_gamma   90.00
#
_symmetry.space_group_name_H-M   'P 1'
#
loop_
_entity.id
_entity.type
_entity.pdbx_description
1 polymer ?
#
loop_
_entity_poly.entity_id
_entity_poly.type
_entity_poly.pdbx_seq_one_letter_code
_entity_poly.pdbx_strand_id
1 'polypeptide(L)'
;VSALIVLAIISIVQCNFLIGQPLSMGFAPQRNYIFILVSYFTIRKLIALDKIDINTVVNGLLFCGVLSVIIYWLQVNLIDYVQFVHVYKAARVTRLYVDSFMCVIIGFLGLSKYLEENNKKYLFFVAIELVYELIIGQSRLELASVVLGYAVMILLMKRLSFRKICMILIGVIAVVVFINSAFFERFNEALQMQFYNTTTGIDTMAIRKVARDEFVRQLKQSPATLIFGCGYPNIGYSGTASTAYIAVGNERIGLVDNGIFAFVYVYGLLGASVVIKWFYKLYKSAWKLYKIKNIYWPLGFVISLTILLYNITFWWNKPSWTWGMVFLMCYMEHKLNDELDEEK
;
A
#
# COMPACT_ATOMS: atom_id res chain seq x y z
N VAL A 1 -0.31 14.13 10.86
CA VAL A 1 -1.38 14.41 9.86
C VAL A 1 -1.31 15.86 9.40
N SER A 2 -1.23 16.86 10.31
CA SER A 2 -1.19 18.30 9.92
C SER A 2 -0.06 18.64 8.92
N ALA A 3 1.11 17.99 9.04
CA ALA A 3 2.22 18.19 8.10
C ALA A 3 1.86 17.82 6.65
N LEU A 4 0.94 16.87 6.42
CA LEU A 4 0.49 16.50 5.09
C LEU A 4 -0.31 17.63 4.42
N ILE A 5 -1.07 18.39 5.19
CA ILE A 5 -1.79 19.56 4.68
C ILE A 5 -0.81 20.66 4.26
N VAL A 6 0.24 20.89 5.05
CA VAL A 6 1.30 21.84 4.69
C VAL A 6 1.96 21.41 3.39
N LEU A 7 2.28 20.13 3.23
CA LEU A 7 2.84 19.60 1.97
C LEU A 7 1.88 19.78 0.79
N ALA A 8 0.57 19.56 1.00
CA ALA A 8 -0.43 19.75 -0.04
C ALA A 8 -0.49 21.23 -0.49
N ILE A 9 -0.48 22.18 0.45
CA ILE A 9 -0.48 23.61 0.15
C ILE A 9 0.79 24.00 -0.61
N ILE A 10 1.97 23.56 -0.14
CA ILE A 10 3.24 23.80 -0.81
C ILE A 10 3.20 23.27 -2.24
N SER A 11 2.71 22.05 -2.45
CA SER A 11 2.60 21.44 -3.78
C SER A 11 1.68 22.24 -4.71
N ILE A 12 0.58 22.78 -4.22
CA ILE A 12 -0.34 23.64 -4.99
C ILE A 12 0.37 24.93 -5.41
N VAL A 13 1.09 25.56 -4.48
CA VAL A 13 1.86 26.80 -4.74
C VAL A 13 2.99 26.55 -5.74
N GLN A 14 3.71 25.42 -5.60
CA GLN A 14 4.78 25.06 -6.52
C GLN A 14 4.27 24.84 -7.95
N CYS A 15 3.13 24.15 -8.13
CA CYS A 15 2.51 24.00 -9.44
C CYS A 15 2.09 25.36 -10.06
N ASN A 16 1.58 26.29 -9.25
CA ASN A 16 1.26 27.62 -9.74
C ASN A 16 2.53 28.36 -10.18
N PHE A 17 3.58 28.32 -9.37
CA PHE A 17 4.82 29.03 -9.64
C PHE A 17 5.61 28.47 -10.83
N LEU A 18 5.72 27.12 -10.93
CA LEU A 18 6.57 26.47 -11.92
C LEU A 18 5.91 26.33 -13.30
N ILE A 19 4.60 26.09 -13.34
CA ILE A 19 3.88 25.77 -14.58
C ILE A 19 2.65 26.63 -14.83
N GLY A 20 2.38 27.64 -13.98
CA GLY A 20 1.27 28.57 -14.15
C GLY A 20 -0.10 27.93 -13.84
N GLN A 21 -0.17 26.78 -13.19
CA GLN A 21 -1.43 26.11 -12.87
C GLN A 21 -2.25 26.95 -11.90
N PRO A 22 -3.56 27.25 -12.18
CA PRO A 22 -4.42 27.94 -11.24
C PRO A 22 -4.48 27.24 -9.89
N LEU A 23 -4.41 28.00 -8.78
CA LEU A 23 -4.42 27.43 -7.42
C LEU A 23 -5.64 26.55 -7.17
N SER A 24 -6.81 26.95 -7.70
CA SER A 24 -8.06 26.18 -7.58
C SER A 24 -7.96 24.77 -8.17
N MET A 25 -7.20 24.60 -9.25
CA MET A 25 -6.98 23.28 -9.87
C MET A 25 -6.03 22.40 -9.09
N GLY A 26 -5.22 22.96 -8.20
CA GLY A 26 -4.27 22.21 -7.38
C GLY A 26 -4.91 21.38 -6.27
N PHE A 27 -6.15 21.68 -5.87
CA PHE A 27 -6.83 20.96 -4.79
C PHE A 27 -7.20 19.52 -5.17
N ALA A 28 -7.64 19.28 -6.40
CA ALA A 28 -8.10 17.96 -6.84
C ALA A 28 -7.01 16.85 -6.71
N PRO A 29 -5.74 17.06 -7.12
CA PRO A 29 -4.67 16.10 -6.89
C PRO A 29 -4.38 15.85 -5.40
N GLN A 30 -4.64 16.84 -4.53
CA GLN A 30 -4.32 16.78 -3.10
C GLN A 30 -5.48 16.28 -2.23
N ARG A 31 -6.63 15.96 -2.81
CA ARG A 31 -7.87 15.59 -2.07
C ARG A 31 -7.67 14.46 -1.04
N ASN A 32 -6.80 13.51 -1.33
CA ASN A 32 -6.55 12.38 -0.42
C ASN A 32 -5.94 12.82 0.91
N TYR A 33 -5.13 13.89 0.95
CA TYR A 33 -4.60 14.43 2.21
C TYR A 33 -5.69 15.07 3.07
N ILE A 34 -6.67 15.72 2.43
CA ILE A 34 -7.84 16.28 3.11
C ILE A 34 -8.67 15.14 3.70
N PHE A 35 -8.88 14.07 2.94
CA PHE A 35 -9.57 12.87 3.43
C PHE A 35 -8.85 12.22 4.60
N ILE A 36 -7.52 12.06 4.54
CA ILE A 36 -6.72 11.53 5.67
C ILE A 36 -6.96 12.37 6.93
N LEU A 37 -6.92 13.71 6.80
CA LEU A 37 -7.08 14.61 7.93
C LEU A 37 -8.46 14.46 8.57
N VAL A 38 -9.52 14.66 7.76
CA VAL A 38 -10.91 14.61 8.23
C VAL A 38 -11.22 13.24 8.83
N SER A 39 -10.86 12.17 8.13
CA SER A 39 -11.12 10.80 8.57
C SER A 39 -10.39 10.47 9.87
N TYR A 40 -9.12 10.85 9.99
CA TYR A 40 -8.34 10.57 11.19
C TYR A 40 -8.97 11.21 12.43
N PHE A 41 -9.27 12.50 12.39
CA PHE A 41 -9.86 13.18 13.54
C PHE A 41 -11.27 12.69 13.85
N THR A 42 -12.07 12.39 12.81
CA THR A 42 -13.42 11.87 12.99
C THR A 42 -13.41 10.48 13.63
N ILE A 43 -12.65 9.54 13.08
CA ILE A 43 -12.60 8.16 13.59
C ILE A 43 -12.01 8.16 15.00
N ARG A 44 -10.93 8.88 15.23
CA ARG A 44 -10.31 9.01 16.56
C ARG A 44 -11.30 9.54 17.61
N LYS A 45 -12.08 10.58 17.26
CA LYS A 45 -13.10 11.12 18.16
C LYS A 45 -14.25 10.14 18.41
N LEU A 46 -14.69 9.42 17.38
CA LEU A 46 -15.77 8.42 17.53
C LEU A 46 -15.34 7.25 18.40
N ILE A 47 -14.10 6.80 18.30
CA ILE A 47 -13.53 5.77 19.18
C ILE A 47 -13.45 6.30 20.62
N ALA A 48 -12.91 7.52 20.82
CA ALA A 48 -12.78 8.12 22.15
C ALA A 48 -14.14 8.41 22.85
N LEU A 49 -15.23 8.45 22.10
CA LEU A 49 -16.60 8.61 22.61
C LEU A 49 -17.35 7.28 22.74
N ASP A 50 -16.66 6.13 22.59
CA ASP A 50 -17.23 4.77 22.59
C ASP A 50 -18.39 4.59 21.57
N LYS A 51 -18.40 5.40 20.49
CA LYS A 51 -19.38 5.29 19.40
C LYS A 51 -18.99 4.23 18.37
N ILE A 52 -17.71 3.86 18.35
CA ILE A 52 -17.15 2.82 17.47
C ILE A 52 -16.32 1.87 18.33
N ASP A 53 -16.74 0.61 18.42
CA ASP A 53 -15.91 -0.46 18.96
C ASP A 53 -14.89 -0.92 17.92
N ILE A 54 -13.63 -0.84 18.29
CA ILE A 54 -12.52 -1.19 17.39
C ILE A 54 -12.49 -2.69 17.02
N ASN A 55 -12.97 -3.55 17.90
CA ASN A 55 -13.03 -4.98 17.62
C ASN A 55 -14.14 -5.30 16.60
N THR A 56 -15.25 -4.58 16.67
CA THR A 56 -16.31 -4.64 15.65
C THR A 56 -15.79 -4.19 14.30
N VAL A 57 -14.98 -3.13 14.24
CA VAL A 57 -14.34 -2.69 12.98
C VAL A 57 -13.38 -3.76 12.44
N VAL A 58 -12.54 -4.37 13.29
CA VAL A 58 -11.64 -5.47 12.88
C VAL A 58 -12.42 -6.65 12.31
N ASN A 59 -13.52 -7.06 12.96
CA ASN A 59 -14.35 -8.14 12.47
C ASN A 59 -15.05 -7.76 11.14
N GLY A 60 -15.48 -6.51 11.02
CA GLY A 60 -16.02 -5.96 9.77
C GLY A 60 -15.00 -6.00 8.63
N LEU A 61 -13.74 -5.62 8.90
CA LEU A 61 -12.65 -5.72 7.92
C LEU A 61 -12.40 -7.17 7.48
N LEU A 62 -12.38 -8.12 8.42
CA LEU A 62 -12.23 -9.55 8.10
C LEU A 62 -13.37 -10.03 7.19
N PHE A 63 -14.62 -9.67 7.50
CA PHE A 63 -15.78 -10.02 6.68
C PHE A 63 -15.72 -9.39 5.29
N CYS A 64 -15.51 -8.06 5.21
CA CYS A 64 -15.43 -7.34 3.94
C CYS A 64 -14.26 -7.81 3.08
N GLY A 65 -13.12 -8.15 3.69
CA GLY A 65 -11.97 -8.67 2.95
C GLY A 65 -12.25 -10.02 2.30
N VAL A 66 -12.86 -10.96 3.03
CA VAL A 66 -13.28 -12.25 2.46
C VAL A 66 -14.29 -12.03 1.33
N LEU A 67 -15.29 -11.19 1.54
CA LEU A 67 -16.28 -10.87 0.52
C LEU A 67 -15.64 -10.26 -0.74
N SER A 68 -14.66 -9.36 -0.55
CA SER A 68 -13.92 -8.75 -1.67
C SER A 68 -13.16 -9.80 -2.48
N VAL A 69 -12.48 -10.76 -1.82
CA VAL A 69 -11.77 -11.84 -2.53
C VAL A 69 -12.75 -12.72 -3.31
N ILE A 70 -13.91 -13.05 -2.73
CA ILE A 70 -14.94 -13.83 -3.42
C ILE A 70 -15.47 -13.07 -4.65
N ILE A 71 -15.79 -11.79 -4.50
CA ILE A 71 -16.28 -10.95 -5.61
C ILE A 71 -15.24 -10.87 -6.73
N TYR A 72 -13.96 -10.66 -6.40
CA TYR A 72 -12.89 -10.58 -7.38
C TYR A 72 -12.62 -11.93 -8.06
N TRP A 73 -12.70 -13.02 -7.31
CA TRP A 73 -12.60 -14.37 -7.87
C TRP A 73 -13.74 -14.66 -8.86
N LEU A 74 -14.98 -14.28 -8.49
CA LEU A 74 -16.13 -14.40 -9.39
C LEU A 74 -15.91 -13.56 -10.67
N GLN A 75 -15.39 -12.32 -10.57
CA GLN A 75 -15.09 -11.49 -11.72
C GLN A 75 -14.08 -12.15 -12.66
N VAL A 76 -13.01 -12.77 -12.13
CA VAL A 76 -12.02 -13.47 -12.96
C VAL A 76 -12.67 -14.61 -13.75
N ASN A 77 -13.59 -15.35 -13.13
CA ASN A 77 -14.26 -16.48 -13.77
C ASN A 77 -15.42 -16.06 -14.71
N LEU A 78 -16.04 -14.92 -14.47
CA LEU A 78 -17.20 -14.42 -15.23
C LEU A 78 -16.83 -13.33 -16.26
N ILE A 79 -15.54 -13.10 -16.49
CA ILE A 79 -15.03 -11.99 -17.31
C ILE A 79 -15.58 -12.01 -18.73
N ASP A 80 -15.84 -13.18 -19.30
CA ASP A 80 -16.34 -13.31 -20.67
C ASP A 80 -17.87 -13.08 -20.78
N TYR A 81 -18.58 -13.00 -19.63
CA TYR A 81 -20.04 -12.81 -19.56
C TYR A 81 -20.41 -11.44 -19.01
N VAL A 82 -19.80 -11.05 -17.91
CA VAL A 82 -20.12 -9.79 -17.20
C VAL A 82 -18.83 -9.17 -16.66
N GLN A 83 -18.67 -7.86 -16.88
CA GLN A 83 -17.55 -7.11 -16.32
C GLN A 83 -18.08 -6.03 -15.37
N PHE A 84 -17.93 -6.24 -14.05
CA PHE A 84 -18.28 -5.27 -13.00
C PHE A 84 -17.05 -4.66 -12.32
N VAL A 85 -15.84 -5.20 -12.58
CA VAL A 85 -14.56 -4.65 -12.13
C VAL A 85 -13.66 -4.47 -13.35
N HIS A 86 -12.84 -3.40 -13.35
CA HIS A 86 -11.90 -3.19 -14.45
C HIS A 86 -10.85 -4.31 -14.51
N VAL A 87 -10.79 -4.96 -15.66
CA VAL A 87 -9.95 -6.13 -15.90
C VAL A 87 -8.97 -5.83 -17.03
N TYR A 88 -7.72 -6.16 -16.79
CA TYR A 88 -6.71 -6.20 -17.83
C TYR A 88 -6.51 -7.65 -18.27
N LYS A 89 -6.81 -7.94 -19.54
CA LYS A 89 -6.62 -9.25 -20.14
C LYS A 89 -5.50 -9.14 -21.18
N ALA A 90 -4.39 -9.82 -20.96
CA ALA A 90 -3.28 -9.90 -21.90
C ALA A 90 -2.87 -11.37 -22.06
N ALA A 91 -3.01 -11.89 -23.27
CA ALA A 91 -2.74 -13.28 -23.62
C ALA A 91 -3.46 -14.26 -22.66
N ARG A 92 -2.69 -15.00 -21.84
CA ARG A 92 -3.22 -15.96 -20.86
C ARG A 92 -3.44 -15.40 -19.47
N VAL A 93 -3.12 -14.09 -19.26
CA VAL A 93 -3.15 -13.45 -17.93
C VAL A 93 -4.36 -12.55 -17.82
N THR A 94 -5.15 -12.78 -16.79
CA THR A 94 -6.26 -11.93 -16.39
C THR A 94 -5.89 -11.26 -15.07
N ARG A 95 -5.69 -9.96 -15.09
CA ARG A 95 -5.35 -9.17 -13.90
C ARG A 95 -6.45 -8.18 -13.61
N LEU A 96 -6.89 -8.12 -12.37
CA LEU A 96 -7.82 -7.10 -11.90
C LEU A 96 -7.07 -5.85 -11.45
N TYR A 97 -7.50 -4.68 -11.93
CA TYR A 97 -7.10 -3.39 -11.38
C TYR A 97 -8.06 -2.99 -10.26
N VAL A 98 -7.89 -3.61 -9.10
CA VAL A 98 -8.74 -3.41 -7.94
C VAL A 98 -7.95 -2.80 -6.79
N ASP A 99 -8.68 -2.24 -5.83
CA ASP A 99 -8.10 -1.80 -4.59
C ASP A 99 -7.91 -3.01 -3.66
N SER A 100 -6.65 -3.40 -3.46
CA SER A 100 -6.25 -4.63 -2.76
C SER A 100 -6.26 -4.53 -1.23
N PHE A 101 -6.40 -3.33 -0.66
CA PHE A 101 -6.24 -3.13 0.79
C PHE A 101 -7.08 -4.10 1.63
N MET A 102 -8.38 -4.27 1.31
CA MET A 102 -9.26 -5.15 2.06
C MET A 102 -8.84 -6.62 1.97
N CYS A 103 -8.30 -7.04 0.82
CA CYS A 103 -7.82 -8.40 0.61
C CYS A 103 -6.51 -8.67 1.35
N VAL A 104 -5.63 -7.67 1.45
CA VAL A 104 -4.32 -7.79 2.10
C VAL A 104 -4.43 -7.72 3.63
N ILE A 105 -5.24 -6.80 4.16
CA ILE A 105 -5.32 -6.59 5.62
C ILE A 105 -5.86 -7.81 6.37
N ILE A 106 -6.73 -8.62 5.75
CA ILE A 106 -7.30 -9.80 6.41
C ILE A 106 -6.25 -10.84 6.77
N GLY A 107 -5.23 -11.00 5.94
CA GLY A 107 -4.16 -11.94 6.21
C GLY A 107 -3.30 -11.50 7.41
N PHE A 108 -2.96 -10.21 7.51
CA PHE A 108 -2.24 -9.67 8.67
C PHE A 108 -3.04 -9.79 9.95
N LEU A 109 -4.33 -9.44 9.93
CA LEU A 109 -5.24 -9.59 11.07
C LEU A 109 -5.43 -11.06 11.45
N GLY A 110 -5.62 -11.94 10.46
CA GLY A 110 -5.77 -13.38 10.68
C GLY A 110 -4.51 -14.00 11.28
N LEU A 111 -3.34 -13.70 10.73
CA LEU A 111 -2.07 -14.21 11.28
C LEU A 111 -1.84 -13.71 12.71
N SER A 112 -2.09 -12.42 12.99
CA SER A 112 -1.95 -11.88 14.35
C SER A 112 -2.84 -12.60 15.34
N LYS A 113 -4.13 -12.74 15.05
CA LYS A 113 -5.07 -13.47 15.91
C LYS A 113 -4.68 -14.94 16.10
N TYR A 114 -4.16 -15.60 15.05
CA TYR A 114 -3.62 -16.94 15.21
C TYR A 114 -2.42 -16.98 16.16
N LEU A 115 -1.50 -16.01 16.06
CA LEU A 115 -0.32 -15.92 16.91
C LEU A 115 -0.67 -15.56 18.38
N GLU A 116 -1.72 -14.78 18.58
CA GLU A 116 -2.22 -14.34 19.90
C GLU A 116 -3.02 -15.44 20.60
N GLU A 117 -4.00 -16.01 19.90
CA GLU A 117 -5.01 -16.92 20.49
C GLU A 117 -4.73 -18.41 20.27
N ASN A 118 -3.76 -18.76 19.42
CA ASN A 118 -3.45 -20.13 18.99
C ASN A 118 -4.66 -20.85 18.31
N ASN A 119 -5.62 -20.11 17.76
CA ASN A 119 -6.78 -20.67 17.11
C ASN A 119 -6.58 -20.80 15.60
N LYS A 120 -6.51 -22.04 15.11
CA LYS A 120 -6.24 -22.37 13.70
C LYS A 120 -7.27 -21.81 12.72
N LYS A 121 -8.48 -21.47 13.19
CA LYS A 121 -9.52 -20.88 12.33
C LYS A 121 -9.05 -19.57 11.66
N TYR A 122 -8.18 -18.83 12.31
CA TYR A 122 -7.67 -17.58 11.76
C TYR A 122 -6.67 -17.77 10.59
N LEU A 123 -6.09 -18.96 10.42
CA LEU A 123 -5.27 -19.30 9.25
C LEU A 123 -6.09 -19.31 7.95
N PHE A 124 -7.41 -19.45 8.03
CA PHE A 124 -8.31 -19.32 6.90
C PHE A 124 -8.18 -17.94 6.22
N PHE A 125 -8.07 -16.87 7.00
CA PHE A 125 -7.90 -15.52 6.45
C PHE A 125 -6.54 -15.35 5.73
N VAL A 126 -5.49 -15.95 6.27
CA VAL A 126 -4.16 -15.98 5.62
C VAL A 126 -4.22 -16.75 4.30
N ALA A 127 -4.91 -17.90 4.28
CA ALA A 127 -5.06 -18.68 3.06
C ALA A 127 -5.87 -17.93 1.99
N ILE A 128 -6.95 -17.27 2.36
CA ILE A 128 -7.76 -16.45 1.42
C ILE A 128 -6.95 -15.28 0.86
N GLU A 129 -6.18 -14.59 1.68
CA GLU A 129 -5.31 -13.50 1.22
C GLU A 129 -4.25 -14.02 0.23
N LEU A 130 -3.59 -15.14 0.53
CA LEU A 130 -2.62 -15.75 -0.39
C LEU A 130 -3.28 -16.19 -1.71
N VAL A 131 -4.51 -16.70 -1.68
CA VAL A 131 -5.29 -16.98 -2.91
C VAL A 131 -5.50 -15.70 -3.71
N TYR A 132 -5.85 -14.60 -3.04
CA TYR A 132 -5.95 -13.31 -3.70
C TYR A 132 -4.63 -12.91 -4.39
N GLU A 133 -3.52 -12.93 -3.67
CA GLU A 133 -2.22 -12.50 -4.20
C GLU A 133 -1.74 -13.35 -5.39
N LEU A 134 -1.92 -14.67 -5.31
CA LEU A 134 -1.40 -15.61 -6.30
C LEU A 134 -2.29 -15.73 -7.54
N ILE A 135 -3.62 -15.65 -7.39
CA ILE A 135 -4.57 -15.95 -8.46
C ILE A 135 -5.18 -14.67 -9.05
N ILE A 136 -5.50 -13.68 -8.21
CA ILE A 136 -6.29 -12.52 -8.58
C ILE A 136 -5.41 -11.28 -8.76
N GLY A 137 -4.67 -10.90 -7.72
CA GLY A 137 -3.85 -9.69 -7.67
C GLY A 137 -2.62 -9.78 -8.56
N GLN A 138 -1.93 -10.91 -8.53
CA GLN A 138 -0.73 -11.21 -9.31
C GLN A 138 0.32 -10.08 -9.27
N SER A 139 0.43 -9.40 -8.12
CA SER A 139 1.37 -8.30 -7.92
C SER A 139 2.58 -8.79 -7.16
N ARG A 140 3.74 -8.87 -7.83
CA ARG A 140 5.00 -9.34 -7.21
C ARG A 140 5.42 -8.55 -6.00
N LEU A 141 5.36 -7.23 -6.10
CA LEU A 141 5.80 -6.36 -5.01
C LEU A 141 4.85 -6.48 -3.82
N GLU A 142 3.54 -6.59 -4.08
CA GLU A 142 2.52 -6.77 -3.05
C GLU A 142 2.72 -8.11 -2.35
N LEU A 143 2.82 -9.22 -3.09
CA LEU A 143 3.12 -10.54 -2.56
C LEU A 143 4.43 -10.56 -1.76
N ALA A 144 5.53 -10.02 -2.30
CA ALA A 144 6.81 -9.95 -1.59
C ALA A 144 6.69 -9.14 -0.29
N SER A 145 5.95 -8.02 -0.31
CA SER A 145 5.74 -7.17 0.85
C SER A 145 4.94 -7.88 1.96
N VAL A 146 3.90 -8.63 1.57
CA VAL A 146 3.07 -9.43 2.49
C VAL A 146 3.89 -10.56 3.11
N VAL A 147 4.60 -11.33 2.28
CA VAL A 147 5.43 -12.45 2.75
C VAL A 147 6.49 -11.96 3.74
N LEU A 148 7.16 -10.85 3.46
CA LEU A 148 8.14 -10.26 4.39
C LEU A 148 7.48 -9.76 5.67
N GLY A 149 6.30 -9.15 5.59
CA GLY A 149 5.52 -8.76 6.76
C GLY A 149 5.16 -9.96 7.64
N TYR A 150 4.70 -11.07 7.04
CA TYR A 150 4.41 -12.31 7.75
C TYR A 150 5.66 -12.95 8.36
N ALA A 151 6.77 -12.98 7.62
CA ALA A 151 8.03 -13.49 8.14
C ALA A 151 8.46 -12.76 9.42
N VAL A 152 8.35 -11.42 9.43
CA VAL A 152 8.65 -10.64 10.63
C VAL A 152 7.71 -10.98 11.78
N MET A 153 6.38 -11.08 11.54
CA MET A 153 5.43 -11.45 12.60
C MET A 153 5.77 -12.82 13.21
N ILE A 154 6.12 -13.80 12.38
CA ILE A 154 6.51 -15.14 12.83
C ILE A 154 7.83 -15.13 13.59
N LEU A 155 8.83 -14.38 13.09
CA LEU A 155 10.16 -14.26 13.74
C LEU A 155 10.09 -13.59 15.12
N LEU A 156 9.15 -12.69 15.32
CA LEU A 156 8.95 -11.98 16.58
C LEU A 156 8.29 -12.82 17.69
N MET A 157 7.79 -14.02 17.40
CA MET A 157 7.29 -14.91 18.45
C MET A 157 8.39 -15.16 19.50
N LYS A 158 8.05 -14.95 20.78
CA LYS A 158 9.00 -14.92 21.92
C LYS A 158 9.81 -16.19 22.16
N ARG A 159 9.42 -17.35 21.60
CA ARG A 159 10.17 -18.63 21.74
C ARG A 159 10.25 -19.34 20.39
N LEU A 160 11.41 -19.92 20.08
CA LEU A 160 11.54 -20.95 19.07
C LEU A 160 10.74 -22.17 19.57
N SER A 161 9.50 -22.28 19.16
CA SER A 161 8.66 -23.43 19.46
C SER A 161 8.63 -24.34 18.22
N PHE A 162 8.35 -25.62 18.43
CA PHE A 162 8.09 -26.59 17.35
C PHE A 162 7.09 -26.04 16.32
N ARG A 163 6.08 -25.28 16.78
CA ARG A 163 5.10 -24.58 15.97
C ARG A 163 5.73 -23.58 14.97
N LYS A 164 6.74 -22.82 15.40
CA LYS A 164 7.48 -21.85 14.56
C LYS A 164 8.24 -22.57 13.44
N ILE A 165 8.89 -23.67 13.80
CA ILE A 165 9.59 -24.52 12.85
C ILE A 165 8.61 -25.13 11.85
N CYS A 166 7.45 -25.64 12.30
CA CYS A 166 6.43 -26.18 11.42
C CYS A 166 5.88 -25.10 10.47
N MET A 167 5.61 -23.87 10.93
CA MET A 167 5.12 -22.79 10.07
C MET A 167 6.13 -22.41 8.99
N ILE A 168 7.42 -22.32 9.34
CA ILE A 168 8.49 -22.06 8.38
C ILE A 168 8.57 -23.21 7.36
N LEU A 169 8.53 -24.45 7.83
CA LEU A 169 8.57 -25.64 6.98
C LEU A 169 7.38 -25.71 6.03
N ILE A 170 6.16 -25.43 6.51
CA ILE A 170 4.95 -25.36 5.70
C ILE A 170 5.08 -24.24 4.67
N GLY A 171 5.60 -23.08 5.06
CA GLY A 171 5.87 -21.97 4.13
C GLY A 171 6.85 -22.36 3.03
N VAL A 172 7.97 -23.04 3.38
CA VAL A 172 8.94 -23.54 2.41
C VAL A 172 8.33 -24.59 1.47
N ILE A 173 7.58 -25.54 2.02
CA ILE A 173 6.89 -26.58 1.22
C ILE A 173 5.88 -25.92 0.29
N ALA A 174 5.09 -24.94 0.77
CA ALA A 174 4.12 -24.22 -0.05
C ALA A 174 4.81 -23.48 -1.21
N VAL A 175 5.96 -22.83 -0.95
CA VAL A 175 6.77 -22.19 -1.99
C VAL A 175 7.28 -23.21 -3.02
N VAL A 176 7.81 -24.35 -2.57
CA VAL A 176 8.31 -25.41 -3.46
C VAL A 176 7.17 -25.99 -4.31
N VAL A 177 6.01 -26.28 -3.70
CA VAL A 177 4.83 -26.78 -4.42
C VAL A 177 4.33 -25.72 -5.43
N PHE A 178 4.32 -24.46 -5.03
CA PHE A 178 3.92 -23.37 -5.91
C PHE A 178 4.85 -23.23 -7.12
N ILE A 179 6.18 -23.24 -6.91
CA ILE A 179 7.17 -23.13 -8.00
C ILE A 179 7.03 -24.28 -9.00
N ASN A 180 6.64 -25.47 -8.57
CA ASN A 180 6.45 -26.64 -9.41
C ASN A 180 5.00 -26.79 -9.95
N SER A 181 4.14 -25.80 -9.75
CA SER A 181 2.74 -25.84 -10.19
C SER A 181 2.53 -25.14 -11.53
N ALA A 182 1.48 -25.56 -12.26
CA ALA A 182 1.02 -24.86 -13.47
C ALA A 182 0.58 -23.41 -13.16
N PHE A 183 0.30 -23.07 -11.90
CA PHE A 183 0.06 -21.68 -11.47
C PHE A 183 1.32 -20.84 -11.52
N PHE A 184 2.48 -21.42 -11.18
CA PHE A 184 3.75 -20.72 -11.27
C PHE A 184 4.12 -20.39 -12.72
N GLU A 185 3.83 -21.28 -13.68
CA GLU A 185 4.06 -20.98 -15.09
C GLU A 185 3.23 -19.77 -15.54
N ARG A 186 1.93 -19.73 -15.18
CA ARG A 186 1.06 -18.57 -15.47
C ARG A 186 1.54 -17.32 -14.74
N PHE A 187 1.92 -17.44 -13.48
CA PHE A 187 2.49 -16.35 -12.69
C PHE A 187 3.80 -15.86 -13.30
N ASN A 188 4.67 -16.76 -13.76
CA ASN A 188 5.93 -16.42 -14.42
C ASN A 188 5.69 -15.75 -15.80
N GLU A 189 4.75 -16.23 -16.59
CA GLU A 189 4.32 -15.54 -17.82
C GLU A 189 3.81 -14.12 -17.52
N ALA A 190 2.97 -13.97 -16.49
CA ALA A 190 2.50 -12.65 -16.03
C ALA A 190 3.65 -11.76 -15.56
N LEU A 191 4.67 -12.36 -14.93
CA LEU A 191 5.90 -11.69 -14.52
C LEU A 191 6.72 -11.21 -15.72
N GLN A 192 6.91 -12.06 -16.72
CA GLN A 192 7.66 -11.72 -17.92
C GLN A 192 6.96 -10.61 -18.71
N MET A 193 5.64 -10.67 -18.85
CA MET A 193 4.86 -9.61 -19.49
C MET A 193 4.95 -8.26 -18.76
N GLN A 194 5.18 -8.27 -17.44
CA GLN A 194 5.40 -7.05 -16.67
C GLN A 194 6.83 -6.52 -16.79
N PHE A 195 7.82 -7.36 -17.09
CA PHE A 195 9.19 -6.93 -17.35
C PHE A 195 9.37 -6.42 -18.78
N TYR A 196 8.77 -7.11 -19.74
CA TYR A 196 8.84 -6.74 -21.14
C TYR A 196 7.46 -6.27 -21.58
N ASN A 197 7.33 -4.98 -21.89
CA ASN A 197 6.18 -4.54 -22.66
C ASN A 197 6.29 -5.22 -24.03
N THR A 198 5.49 -6.26 -24.26
CA THR A 198 5.51 -7.07 -25.48
C THR A 198 5.21 -6.26 -26.73
N THR A 199 4.59 -5.08 -26.58
CA THR A 199 4.27 -4.16 -27.68
C THR A 199 5.47 -3.28 -28.06
N THR A 200 6.36 -2.96 -27.11
CA THR A 200 7.48 -2.03 -27.32
C THR A 200 8.85 -2.67 -27.13
N GLY A 201 8.93 -3.88 -26.56
CA GLY A 201 10.20 -4.57 -26.25
C GLY A 201 11.04 -3.90 -25.15
N ILE A 202 10.48 -2.93 -24.43
CA ILE A 202 11.22 -2.14 -23.43
C ILE A 202 11.00 -2.72 -22.03
N ASP A 203 12.09 -2.92 -21.28
CA ASP A 203 12.07 -3.34 -19.88
C ASP A 203 11.41 -2.26 -19.00
N THR A 204 10.30 -2.62 -18.36
CA THR A 204 9.55 -1.70 -17.49
C THR A 204 10.37 -1.20 -16.28
N MET A 205 11.37 -1.94 -15.82
CA MET A 205 12.28 -1.49 -14.76
C MET A 205 13.29 -0.47 -15.28
N ALA A 206 13.79 -0.65 -16.51
CA ALA A 206 14.66 0.32 -17.16
C ALA A 206 13.92 1.66 -17.37
N ILE A 207 12.67 1.61 -17.83
CA ILE A 207 11.82 2.80 -17.99
C ILE A 207 11.64 3.54 -16.65
N ARG A 208 11.32 2.84 -15.56
CA ARG A 208 11.19 3.44 -14.23
C ARG A 208 12.51 4.07 -13.75
N LYS A 209 13.65 3.43 -14.04
CA LYS A 209 14.97 4.00 -13.73
C LYS A 209 15.18 5.34 -14.43
N VAL A 210 14.92 5.39 -15.75
CA VAL A 210 15.01 6.64 -16.52
C VAL A 210 14.09 7.71 -15.97
N ALA A 211 12.85 7.36 -15.59
CA ALA A 211 11.92 8.29 -14.95
C ALA A 211 12.47 8.84 -13.60
N ARG A 212 13.08 7.99 -12.79
CA ARG A 212 13.69 8.39 -11.52
C ARG A 212 14.89 9.31 -11.73
N ASP A 213 15.74 9.01 -12.72
CA ASP A 213 16.87 9.87 -13.08
C ASP A 213 16.37 11.26 -13.52
N GLU A 214 15.28 11.32 -14.30
CA GLU A 214 14.65 12.56 -14.71
C GLU A 214 14.04 13.33 -13.52
N PHE A 215 13.41 12.66 -12.56
CA PHE A 215 12.94 13.29 -11.32
C PHE A 215 14.08 13.95 -10.57
N VAL A 216 15.20 13.25 -10.41
CA VAL A 216 16.40 13.78 -9.74
C VAL A 216 16.96 14.97 -10.51
N ARG A 217 16.99 14.90 -11.84
CA ARG A 217 17.45 16.00 -12.69
C ARG A 217 16.60 17.25 -12.50
N GLN A 218 15.28 17.11 -12.51
CA GLN A 218 14.34 18.24 -12.32
C GLN A 218 14.44 18.83 -10.91
N LEU A 219 14.53 17.99 -9.88
CA LEU A 219 14.72 18.46 -8.50
C LEU A 219 15.99 19.31 -8.31
N LYS A 220 17.05 18.99 -9.03
CA LYS A 220 18.34 19.70 -8.95
C LYS A 220 18.36 21.02 -9.73
N GLN A 221 17.30 21.39 -10.44
CA GLN A 221 17.28 22.64 -11.22
C GLN A 221 17.33 23.90 -10.36
N SER A 222 16.79 23.85 -9.13
CA SER A 222 16.88 24.96 -8.20
C SER A 222 16.87 24.48 -6.74
N PRO A 223 17.41 25.26 -5.78
CA PRO A 223 17.27 24.97 -4.35
C PRO A 223 15.80 24.87 -3.91
N ALA A 224 14.92 25.68 -4.50
CA ALA A 224 13.49 25.66 -4.18
C ALA A 224 12.84 24.33 -4.58
N THR A 225 13.09 23.83 -5.79
CA THR A 225 12.58 22.52 -6.24
C THR A 225 13.17 21.37 -5.43
N LEU A 226 14.43 21.46 -5.03
CA LEU A 226 15.06 20.43 -4.18
C LEU A 226 14.39 20.35 -2.79
N ILE A 227 14.09 21.50 -2.18
CA ILE A 227 13.50 21.55 -0.83
C ILE A 227 12.01 21.28 -0.85
N PHE A 228 11.26 21.90 -1.75
CA PHE A 228 9.79 21.92 -1.76
C PHE A 228 9.17 21.01 -2.83
N GLY A 229 9.98 20.45 -3.73
CA GLY A 229 9.53 19.61 -4.84
C GLY A 229 9.03 20.41 -6.05
N CYS A 230 8.57 19.66 -7.05
CA CYS A 230 8.02 20.23 -8.29
C CYS A 230 6.49 20.37 -8.25
N GLY A 231 5.84 19.93 -7.17
CA GLY A 231 4.40 19.92 -7.02
C GLY A 231 3.72 18.74 -7.73
N TYR A 232 2.44 18.49 -7.40
CA TYR A 232 1.62 17.47 -8.03
C TYR A 232 0.60 18.12 -8.98
N PRO A 233 0.83 18.07 -10.29
CA PRO A 233 0.02 18.79 -11.26
C PRO A 233 -1.37 18.16 -11.44
N ASN A 234 -2.34 18.98 -11.82
CA ASN A 234 -3.65 18.49 -12.21
C ASN A 234 -3.63 18.04 -13.69
N ILE A 235 -3.95 16.77 -13.93
CA ILE A 235 -3.93 16.16 -15.27
C ILE A 235 -4.90 16.87 -16.24
N GLY A 236 -5.99 17.45 -15.72
CA GLY A 236 -6.95 18.22 -16.51
C GLY A 236 -6.48 19.59 -16.99
N TYR A 237 -5.33 20.08 -16.47
CA TYR A 237 -4.72 21.32 -16.92
C TYR A 237 -3.81 21.06 -18.12
N SER A 238 -4.09 21.68 -19.26
CA SER A 238 -3.42 21.38 -20.54
C SER A 238 -1.89 21.54 -20.50
N GLY A 239 -1.37 22.48 -19.71
CA GLY A 239 0.08 22.66 -19.51
C GLY A 239 0.75 21.59 -18.64
N THR A 240 -0.05 20.76 -17.93
CA THR A 240 0.45 19.76 -16.98
C THR A 240 0.29 18.32 -17.45
N ALA A 241 -0.48 18.09 -18.51
CA ALA A 241 -0.66 16.75 -19.06
C ALA A 241 0.67 16.07 -19.42
N SER A 242 1.65 16.87 -19.86
CA SER A 242 3.03 16.41 -20.16
C SER A 242 3.90 16.22 -18.91
N THR A 243 3.59 16.89 -17.79
CA THR A 243 4.40 16.87 -16.56
C THR A 243 3.90 15.85 -15.53
N ALA A 244 2.62 15.43 -15.61
CA ALA A 244 2.09 14.32 -14.83
C ALA A 244 2.67 12.97 -15.25
N TYR A 245 3.27 12.91 -16.44
CA TYR A 245 3.95 11.76 -16.99
C TYR A 245 5.33 12.17 -17.49
N ILE A 246 6.31 11.32 -17.27
CA ILE A 246 7.61 11.45 -17.93
C ILE A 246 7.59 10.63 -19.20
N ALA A 247 7.81 11.28 -20.33
CA ALA A 247 7.98 10.60 -21.60
C ALA A 247 9.39 10.02 -21.70
N VAL A 248 9.48 8.72 -21.93
CA VAL A 248 10.73 8.01 -22.21
C VAL A 248 10.56 7.32 -23.56
N GLY A 249 11.11 7.92 -24.60
CA GLY A 249 10.78 7.51 -25.96
C GLY A 249 9.29 7.72 -26.25
N ASN A 250 8.61 6.67 -26.65
CA ASN A 250 7.16 6.68 -26.91
C ASN A 250 6.30 6.33 -25.67
N GLU A 251 6.94 5.99 -24.55
CA GLU A 251 6.25 5.57 -23.33
C GLU A 251 6.01 6.75 -22.37
N ARG A 252 4.87 6.71 -21.69
CA ARG A 252 4.52 7.67 -20.63
C ARG A 252 4.49 6.97 -19.29
N ILE A 253 5.31 7.43 -18.35
CA ILE A 253 5.40 6.83 -17.02
C ILE A 253 4.69 7.75 -16.03
N GLY A 254 3.65 7.20 -15.37
CA GLY A 254 2.92 7.93 -14.34
C GLY A 254 3.75 8.11 -13.06
N LEU A 255 3.52 9.22 -12.36
CA LEU A 255 4.11 9.48 -11.04
C LEU A 255 3.78 8.36 -10.04
N VAL A 256 2.56 7.82 -10.12
CA VAL A 256 2.06 6.79 -9.20
C VAL A 256 2.86 5.47 -9.24
N ASP A 257 3.57 5.19 -10.34
CA ASP A 257 4.34 3.96 -10.53
C ASP A 257 5.77 4.05 -9.98
N ASN A 258 6.15 5.19 -9.40
CA ASN A 258 7.51 5.45 -8.93
C ASN A 258 7.64 5.62 -7.40
N GLY A 259 6.57 5.35 -6.65
CA GLY A 259 6.58 5.27 -5.20
C GLY A 259 7.21 6.47 -4.50
N ILE A 260 8.17 6.20 -3.61
CA ILE A 260 8.85 7.24 -2.82
C ILE A 260 9.61 8.25 -3.69
N PHE A 261 10.13 7.83 -4.84
CA PHE A 261 10.85 8.74 -5.73
C PHE A 261 9.92 9.81 -6.31
N ALA A 262 8.73 9.43 -6.74
CA ALA A 262 7.72 10.39 -7.19
C ALA A 262 7.22 11.26 -6.03
N PHE A 263 7.12 10.72 -4.81
CA PHE A 263 6.77 11.49 -3.63
C PHE A 263 7.81 12.58 -3.34
N VAL A 264 9.10 12.23 -3.40
CA VAL A 264 10.19 13.20 -3.24
C VAL A 264 10.21 14.19 -4.39
N TYR A 265 9.93 13.76 -5.62
CA TYR A 265 9.80 14.68 -6.75
C TYR A 265 8.71 15.73 -6.52
N VAL A 266 7.56 15.31 -6.00
CA VAL A 266 6.41 16.20 -5.77
C VAL A 266 6.63 17.15 -4.59
N TYR A 267 7.18 16.67 -3.47
CA TYR A 267 7.23 17.41 -2.20
C TYR A 267 8.65 17.72 -1.71
N GLY A 268 9.68 17.40 -2.48
CA GLY A 268 11.08 17.67 -2.17
C GLY A 268 11.60 16.95 -0.94
N LEU A 269 12.72 17.43 -0.42
CA LEU A 269 13.33 16.92 0.81
C LEU A 269 12.43 17.17 2.04
N LEU A 270 11.62 18.21 2.02
CA LEU A 270 10.62 18.47 3.07
C LEU A 270 9.60 17.34 3.14
N GLY A 271 9.07 16.91 1.99
CA GLY A 271 8.18 15.76 1.91
C GLY A 271 8.84 14.48 2.39
N ALA A 272 10.07 14.20 1.95
CA ALA A 272 10.85 13.06 2.40
C ALA A 272 10.98 13.03 3.94
N SER A 273 11.31 14.16 4.56
CA SER A 273 11.44 14.27 6.03
C SER A 273 10.14 13.98 6.76
N VAL A 274 9.01 14.45 6.22
CA VAL A 274 7.67 14.19 6.79
C VAL A 274 7.32 12.70 6.72
N VAL A 275 7.55 12.04 5.58
CA VAL A 275 7.29 10.60 5.43
C VAL A 275 8.19 9.77 6.33
N ILE A 276 9.48 10.05 6.39
CA ILE A 276 10.42 9.36 7.29
C ILE A 276 9.95 9.47 8.74
N LYS A 277 9.62 10.70 9.19
CA LYS A 277 9.10 10.93 10.54
C LYS A 277 7.78 10.20 10.79
N TRP A 278 6.93 10.13 9.79
CA TRP A 278 5.64 9.43 9.91
C TRP A 278 5.84 7.92 10.03
N PHE A 279 6.62 7.30 9.15
CA PHE A 279 6.92 5.88 9.24
C PHE A 279 7.68 5.53 10.52
N TYR A 280 8.62 6.36 10.97
CA TYR A 280 9.28 6.18 12.26
C TYR A 280 8.27 6.12 13.43
N LYS A 281 7.27 7.01 13.43
CA LYS A 281 6.20 6.97 14.44
C LYS A 281 5.36 5.70 14.34
N LEU A 282 4.98 5.29 13.12
CA LEU A 282 4.23 4.04 12.90
C LEU A 282 5.01 2.83 13.43
N TYR A 283 6.30 2.72 13.09
CA TYR A 283 7.16 1.66 13.61
C TYR A 283 7.26 1.68 15.13
N LYS A 284 7.48 2.85 15.72
CA LYS A 284 7.59 3.01 17.18
C LYS A 284 6.30 2.56 17.87
N SER A 285 5.14 2.97 17.38
CA SER A 285 3.84 2.59 17.95
C SER A 285 3.54 1.10 17.76
N ALA A 286 3.79 0.56 16.57
CA ALA A 286 3.61 -0.86 16.27
C ALA A 286 4.55 -1.74 17.12
N TRP A 287 5.81 -1.32 17.28
CA TRP A 287 6.77 -1.99 18.14
C TRP A 287 6.36 -1.98 19.62
N LYS A 288 5.83 -0.84 20.10
CA LYS A 288 5.31 -0.72 21.46
C LYS A 288 4.14 -1.69 21.68
N LEU A 289 3.17 -1.74 20.78
CA LEU A 289 2.05 -2.69 20.85
C LEU A 289 2.50 -4.16 20.85
N TYR A 290 3.46 -4.51 19.99
CA TYR A 290 4.05 -5.85 20.03
C TYR A 290 4.68 -6.17 21.40
N LYS A 291 5.45 -5.25 21.96
CA LYS A 291 6.16 -5.46 23.24
C LYS A 291 5.21 -5.61 24.43
N ILE A 292 4.16 -4.83 24.46
CA ILE A 292 3.27 -4.71 25.63
C ILE A 292 2.10 -5.70 25.52
N LYS A 293 1.39 -5.68 24.40
CA LYS A 293 0.13 -6.45 24.22
C LYS A 293 0.29 -7.71 23.35
N ASN A 294 1.50 -8.01 22.85
CA ASN A 294 1.77 -9.10 21.89
C ASN A 294 0.90 -9.04 20.62
N ILE A 295 0.52 -7.83 20.18
CA ILE A 295 -0.22 -7.61 18.95
C ILE A 295 0.78 -7.46 17.81
N TYR A 296 0.73 -8.36 16.81
CA TYR A 296 1.77 -8.49 15.78
C TYR A 296 1.44 -7.76 14.47
N TRP A 297 0.15 -7.71 14.09
CA TRP A 297 -0.23 -7.27 12.75
C TRP A 297 0.17 -5.83 12.39
N PRO A 298 0.14 -4.83 13.31
CA PRO A 298 0.53 -3.47 12.94
C PRO A 298 1.98 -3.39 12.47
N LEU A 299 2.88 -4.16 13.12
CA LEU A 299 4.29 -4.15 12.75
C LEU A 299 4.54 -4.85 11.41
N GLY A 300 3.97 -6.02 11.20
CA GLY A 300 4.05 -6.72 9.91
C GLY A 300 3.48 -5.88 8.77
N PHE A 301 2.34 -5.24 9.00
CA PHE A 301 1.69 -4.39 8.02
C PHE A 301 2.49 -3.11 7.70
N VAL A 302 3.08 -2.44 8.70
CA VAL A 302 3.95 -1.26 8.47
C VAL A 302 5.19 -1.63 7.64
N ILE A 303 5.76 -2.82 7.86
CA ILE A 303 6.87 -3.33 7.05
C ILE A 303 6.42 -3.54 5.60
N SER A 304 5.27 -4.20 5.39
CA SER A 304 4.69 -4.37 4.06
C SER A 304 4.48 -3.02 3.36
N LEU A 305 3.88 -2.05 4.05
CA LEU A 305 3.69 -0.69 3.53
C LEU A 305 5.00 -0.02 3.12
N THR A 306 6.07 -0.21 3.91
CA THR A 306 7.39 0.37 3.60
C THR A 306 7.97 -0.19 2.32
N ILE A 307 7.79 -1.50 2.08
CA ILE A 307 8.24 -2.16 0.86
C ILE A 307 7.41 -1.69 -0.34
N LEU A 308 6.10 -1.61 -0.17
CA LEU A 308 5.19 -1.11 -1.22
C LEU A 308 5.52 0.32 -1.62
N LEU A 309 5.93 1.15 -0.67
CA LEU A 309 6.26 2.55 -0.91
C LEU A 309 7.43 2.73 -1.90
N TYR A 310 8.27 1.69 -2.09
CA TYR A 310 9.37 1.77 -3.05
C TYR A 310 8.90 1.98 -4.50
N ASN A 311 7.77 1.35 -4.89
CA ASN A 311 7.26 1.42 -6.26
C ASN A 311 5.85 1.99 -6.40
N ILE A 312 5.07 2.08 -5.30
CA ILE A 312 3.66 2.47 -5.36
C ILE A 312 3.41 3.64 -4.42
N THR A 313 2.89 4.72 -4.96
CA THR A 313 2.36 5.84 -4.18
C THR A 313 0.87 5.62 -3.91
N PHE A 314 0.57 4.64 -3.07
CA PHE A 314 -0.79 4.14 -2.85
C PHE A 314 -1.78 5.20 -2.33
N TRP A 315 -1.34 6.22 -1.60
CA TRP A 315 -2.22 7.27 -1.11
C TRP A 315 -2.73 8.25 -2.19
N TRP A 316 -2.14 8.28 -3.39
CA TRP A 316 -2.61 9.16 -4.46
C TRP A 316 -3.74 8.55 -5.28
N ASN A 317 -3.71 7.25 -5.52
CA ASN A 317 -4.64 6.58 -6.44
C ASN A 317 -5.39 5.39 -5.84
N LYS A 318 -5.13 5.06 -4.56
CA LYS A 318 -5.79 3.95 -3.88
C LYS A 318 -6.46 4.42 -2.58
N PRO A 319 -7.70 4.92 -2.64
CA PRO A 319 -8.40 5.50 -1.47
C PRO A 319 -8.51 4.55 -0.28
N SER A 320 -8.71 3.23 -0.48
CA SER A 320 -8.84 2.29 0.61
C SER A 320 -7.54 2.11 1.38
N TRP A 321 -6.39 2.18 0.72
CA TRP A 321 -5.08 2.19 1.40
C TRP A 321 -4.91 3.43 2.27
N THR A 322 -5.44 4.57 1.82
CA THR A 322 -5.50 5.80 2.61
C THR A 322 -6.33 5.61 3.89
N TRP A 323 -7.51 5.02 3.76
CA TRP A 323 -8.36 4.64 4.89
C TRP A 323 -7.69 3.62 5.80
N GLY A 324 -7.02 2.64 5.23
CA GLY A 324 -6.25 1.64 5.97
C GLY A 324 -5.16 2.25 6.84
N MET A 325 -4.45 3.25 6.33
CA MET A 325 -3.45 4.00 7.09
C MET A 325 -4.08 4.77 8.26
N VAL A 326 -5.24 5.41 8.02
CA VAL A 326 -6.01 6.10 9.08
C VAL A 326 -6.47 5.12 10.14
N PHE A 327 -7.05 3.99 9.72
CA PHE A 327 -7.48 2.93 10.62
C PHE A 327 -6.31 2.40 11.47
N LEU A 328 -5.17 2.07 10.84
CA LEU A 328 -3.97 1.61 11.53
C LEU A 328 -3.53 2.60 12.62
N MET A 329 -3.50 3.90 12.31
CA MET A 329 -3.12 4.94 13.27
C MET A 329 -4.09 5.00 14.45
N CYS A 330 -5.40 5.05 14.17
CA CYS A 330 -6.43 5.11 15.21
C CYS A 330 -6.44 3.83 16.07
N TYR A 331 -6.27 2.66 15.44
CA TYR A 331 -6.16 1.38 16.14
C TYR A 331 -4.98 1.35 17.11
N MET A 332 -3.79 1.75 16.62
CA MET A 332 -2.59 1.78 17.47
C MET A 332 -2.72 2.77 18.62
N GLU A 333 -3.27 3.97 18.38
CA GLU A 333 -3.48 4.98 19.41
C GLU A 333 -4.46 4.49 20.48
N HIS A 334 -5.60 3.91 20.09
CA HIS A 334 -6.59 3.38 21.01
C HIS A 334 -5.99 2.27 21.88
N LYS A 335 -5.39 1.25 21.26
CA LYS A 335 -4.81 0.12 21.99
C LYS A 335 -3.64 0.50 22.93
N LEU A 336 -2.93 1.59 22.65
CA LEU A 336 -1.88 2.12 23.52
C LEU A 336 -2.44 2.99 24.65
N ASN A 337 -3.57 3.67 24.44
CA ASN A 337 -4.21 4.50 25.46
C ASN A 337 -4.97 3.66 26.49
N ASP A 338 -5.62 2.56 26.07
CA ASP A 338 -6.28 1.61 26.99
C ASP A 338 -5.36 1.13 28.13
N GLU A 339 -4.05 1.11 27.89
CA GLU A 339 -3.08 0.70 28.90
C GLU A 339 -2.79 1.80 29.93
N LEU A 340 -2.75 3.06 29.48
CA LEU A 340 -2.52 4.19 30.38
C LEU A 340 -3.67 4.41 31.38
N ASP A 341 -4.87 3.91 31.04
CA ASP A 341 -6.04 3.98 31.89
C ASP A 341 -6.16 2.76 32.83
N GLU A 342 -5.59 1.60 32.45
CA GLU A 342 -5.49 0.40 33.29
C GLU A 342 -4.37 0.52 34.36
N GLU A 343 -3.37 1.39 34.15
CA GLU A 343 -2.27 1.64 35.10
C GLU A 343 -2.60 2.75 36.13
N LYS A 344 -3.73 3.45 36.04
CA LYS A 344 -4.22 4.46 36.97
C LYS A 344 -5.24 3.89 37.94
#